data_5cbb8337118f43e8f54ed9263df52b5c
#
_entry.id   5cbb8337118f43e8f54ed9263df52b5c
#
_cell.length_a   1.000
_cell.length_b   1.000
_cell.length_c   1.000
_cell.angle_alpha   90.00
_cell.angle_beta   90.00
_cell.angle_gamma   90.00
#
_symmetry.space_group_name_H-M   'P 1'
#
loop_
_entity.id
_entity.type
_entity.pdbx_description
1 polymer ?
#
loop_
_entity_poly.entity_id
_entity_poly.type
_entity_poly.pdbx_seq_one_letter_code
_entity_poly.pdbx_strand_id
1 'polypeptide(L)'
;MIFERKKYLDELIAGRGNGLVKIITGIRRCGKSFLLFDIWHNWLLEHGVTDNHIIEIQLDDFRNRRLRKPDALLDYIDSKVVDDGNPYYIVLDEVQLVEEFVDVILSLTHMRNVDVYVSGSNSRFLSSDVVTEFRGRGDEIRIWPLTFDEYFNGIGGDIRKAWLDYYTFGGLPQVALLETEEKKTDYLRGLYETTYLRDVIERNHLRNPEGMKELVRVLASGIGSSTNPTRIAHTFQSSQGVTIKRDTIKQYIDYLKDSFLIEEALRYDVKGRKYIGTETKYYFADIGIRAAILNYRQQEETHIMENIIYNELRSRGYNVDVGLVELGGKDENGKFVRRQLEVDFVVNRPPYRVYIQSAFHMPTPEKEQQERRPLLSINDHFRKIVIVGDDIHRKEDELGVLTIGLLDFLTDKKLLEQG
;
A
#
# COMPACT_ATOMS: atom_id res chain seq x y z
N MET A 1 4.13 10.16 -21.71
CA MET A 1 4.53 8.98 -20.91
C MET A 1 3.30 8.53 -20.16
N ILE A 2 2.89 7.28 -20.32
CA ILE A 2 1.68 6.70 -19.72
C ILE A 2 2.11 5.46 -18.97
N PHE A 3 1.71 5.33 -17.71
CA PHE A 3 1.91 4.11 -16.92
C PHE A 3 0.70 3.20 -17.13
N GLU A 4 0.92 2.01 -17.67
CA GLU A 4 -0.17 1.11 -18.14
C GLU A 4 -1.08 0.61 -17.03
N ARG A 5 -0.60 0.48 -15.80
CA ARG A 5 -1.37 0.00 -14.63
C ARG A 5 -2.11 -1.32 -14.91
N LYS A 6 -1.51 -2.18 -15.71
CA LYS A 6 -2.14 -3.37 -16.28
C LYS A 6 -2.84 -4.26 -15.26
N LYS A 7 -2.22 -4.50 -14.10
CA LYS A 7 -2.82 -5.29 -13.02
C LYS A 7 -4.22 -4.78 -12.64
N TYR A 8 -4.34 -3.47 -12.43
CA TYR A 8 -5.61 -2.89 -11.98
C TYR A 8 -6.64 -2.82 -13.11
N LEU A 9 -6.19 -2.65 -14.35
CA LEU A 9 -7.07 -2.79 -15.50
C LEU A 9 -7.61 -4.22 -15.60
N ASP A 10 -6.76 -5.24 -15.44
CA ASP A 10 -7.18 -6.64 -15.45
C ASP A 10 -8.20 -6.95 -14.32
N GLU A 11 -8.02 -6.35 -13.13
CA GLU A 11 -8.98 -6.45 -12.02
C GLU A 11 -10.33 -5.77 -12.34
N LEU A 12 -10.32 -4.60 -12.98
CA LEU A 12 -11.56 -3.92 -13.44
C LEU A 12 -12.29 -4.76 -14.50
N ILE A 13 -11.54 -5.34 -15.44
CA ILE A 13 -12.08 -6.23 -16.48
C ILE A 13 -12.73 -7.47 -15.84
N ALA A 14 -12.05 -8.10 -14.89
CA ALA A 14 -12.56 -9.29 -14.19
C ALA A 14 -13.82 -8.99 -13.36
N GLY A 15 -13.91 -7.78 -12.78
CA GLY A 15 -15.05 -7.33 -12.00
C GLY A 15 -16.23 -6.79 -12.84
N ARG A 16 -16.06 -6.59 -14.13
CA ARG A 16 -17.07 -6.00 -15.01
C ARG A 16 -18.38 -6.78 -15.00
N GLY A 17 -19.48 -6.09 -14.70
CA GLY A 17 -20.82 -6.69 -14.73
C GLY A 17 -21.09 -7.75 -13.67
N ASN A 18 -20.27 -7.85 -12.62
CA ASN A 18 -20.44 -8.83 -11.52
C ASN A 18 -21.54 -8.47 -10.51
N GLY A 19 -22.23 -7.33 -10.70
CA GLY A 19 -23.29 -6.84 -9.81
C GLY A 19 -22.77 -6.21 -8.51
N LEU A 20 -21.44 -6.08 -8.34
CA LEU A 20 -20.82 -5.42 -7.21
C LEU A 20 -20.37 -4.01 -7.58
N VAL A 21 -20.34 -3.11 -6.61
CA VAL A 21 -19.73 -1.78 -6.76
C VAL A 21 -18.22 -1.95 -6.78
N LYS A 22 -17.55 -1.51 -7.83
CA LYS A 22 -16.07 -1.47 -7.88
C LYS A 22 -15.59 -0.25 -7.11
N ILE A 23 -14.90 -0.51 -6.00
CA ILE A 23 -14.45 0.51 -5.05
C ILE A 23 -12.94 0.68 -5.20
N ILE A 24 -12.54 1.78 -5.84
CA ILE A 24 -11.14 2.08 -6.12
C ILE A 24 -10.56 2.90 -4.97
N THR A 25 -9.67 2.27 -4.21
CA THR A 25 -9.04 2.86 -3.02
C THR A 25 -7.55 3.08 -3.20
N GLY A 26 -6.91 3.76 -2.30
CA GLY A 26 -5.47 3.99 -2.29
C GLY A 26 -5.08 5.40 -1.93
N ILE A 27 -3.80 5.59 -1.64
CA ILE A 27 -3.23 6.87 -1.22
C ILE A 27 -3.54 7.99 -2.26
N ARG A 28 -3.67 9.22 -1.83
CA ARG A 28 -3.84 10.36 -2.76
C ARG A 28 -2.70 10.41 -3.77
N ARG A 29 -3.01 10.79 -5.02
CA ARG A 29 -2.04 10.93 -6.13
C ARG A 29 -1.40 9.62 -6.60
N CYS A 30 -1.89 8.44 -6.20
CA CYS A 30 -1.41 7.15 -6.72
C CYS A 30 -1.96 6.79 -8.11
N GLY A 31 -2.86 7.61 -8.69
CA GLY A 31 -3.36 7.42 -10.05
C GLY A 31 -4.77 6.83 -10.16
N LYS A 32 -5.62 6.89 -9.11
CA LYS A 32 -7.01 6.40 -9.13
C LYS A 32 -7.85 7.01 -10.26
N SER A 33 -7.91 8.34 -10.29
CA SER A 33 -8.68 9.07 -11.32
C SER A 33 -8.16 8.77 -12.72
N PHE A 34 -6.83 8.70 -12.91
CA PHE A 34 -6.24 8.34 -14.20
C PHE A 34 -6.59 6.90 -14.62
N LEU A 35 -6.61 5.95 -13.68
CA LEU A 35 -7.04 4.57 -13.98
C LEU A 35 -8.49 4.55 -14.48
N LEU A 36 -9.38 5.31 -13.85
CA LEU A 36 -10.81 5.30 -14.17
C LEU A 36 -11.14 6.10 -15.43
N PHE A 37 -10.68 7.36 -15.51
CA PHE A 37 -11.09 8.31 -16.57
C PHE A 37 -10.26 8.22 -17.85
N ASP A 38 -9.05 7.61 -17.78
CA ASP A 38 -8.21 7.45 -18.97
C ASP A 38 -8.09 5.97 -19.36
N ILE A 39 -7.56 5.10 -18.47
CA ILE A 39 -7.26 3.73 -18.83
C ILE A 39 -8.53 2.90 -19.00
N TRP A 40 -9.44 2.93 -18.01
CA TRP A 40 -10.69 2.17 -18.03
C TRP A 40 -11.65 2.69 -19.09
N HIS A 41 -11.81 4.01 -19.19
CA HIS A 41 -12.62 4.67 -20.22
C HIS A 41 -12.19 4.24 -21.62
N ASN A 42 -10.92 4.37 -21.97
CA ASN A 42 -10.40 3.99 -23.28
C ASN A 42 -10.59 2.51 -23.55
N TRP A 43 -10.35 1.65 -22.55
CA TRP A 43 -10.57 0.23 -22.68
C TRP A 43 -12.04 -0.11 -23.01
N LEU A 44 -13.00 0.54 -22.36
CA LEU A 44 -14.43 0.37 -22.63
C LEU A 44 -14.78 0.76 -24.09
N LEU A 45 -14.26 1.89 -24.56
CA LEU A 45 -14.47 2.33 -25.96
C LEU A 45 -13.89 1.34 -26.96
N GLU A 46 -12.68 0.87 -26.72
CA GLU A 46 -12.00 -0.13 -27.58
C GLU A 46 -12.74 -1.47 -27.62
N HIS A 47 -13.54 -1.77 -26.58
CA HIS A 47 -14.31 -3.02 -26.47
C HIS A 47 -15.81 -2.83 -26.78
N GLY A 48 -16.13 -1.79 -27.54
CA GLY A 48 -17.45 -1.60 -28.16
C GLY A 48 -18.49 -0.89 -27.30
N VAL A 49 -18.11 -0.34 -26.15
CA VAL A 49 -18.99 0.56 -25.38
C VAL A 49 -18.97 1.94 -26.04
N THR A 50 -20.13 2.53 -26.27
CA THR A 50 -20.19 3.90 -26.81
C THR A 50 -20.06 4.93 -25.67
N ASP A 51 -19.51 6.08 -25.98
CA ASP A 51 -19.25 7.16 -25.00
C ASP A 51 -20.52 7.57 -24.22
N ASN A 52 -21.69 7.53 -24.85
CA ASN A 52 -22.96 7.83 -24.19
C ASN A 52 -23.37 6.84 -23.07
N HIS A 53 -22.74 5.65 -23.03
CA HIS A 53 -22.96 4.64 -22.01
C HIS A 53 -21.93 4.71 -20.87
N ILE A 54 -21.02 5.69 -20.92
CA ILE A 54 -20.02 5.96 -19.87
C ILE A 54 -20.38 7.29 -19.21
N ILE A 55 -20.82 7.23 -17.95
CA ILE A 55 -21.23 8.40 -17.19
C ILE A 55 -20.16 8.71 -16.15
N GLU A 56 -19.36 9.72 -16.39
CA GLU A 56 -18.22 10.10 -15.57
C GLU A 56 -18.47 11.39 -14.81
N ILE A 57 -18.27 11.37 -13.49
CA ILE A 57 -18.51 12.53 -12.62
C ILE A 57 -17.34 12.68 -11.65
N GLN A 58 -16.58 13.75 -11.79
CA GLN A 58 -15.58 14.19 -10.82
C GLN A 58 -16.25 15.09 -9.78
N LEU A 59 -16.52 14.56 -8.59
CA LEU A 59 -17.28 15.27 -7.56
C LEU A 59 -16.48 16.36 -6.84
N ASP A 60 -15.15 16.34 -6.94
CA ASP A 60 -14.27 17.40 -6.45
C ASP A 60 -14.24 18.61 -7.39
N ASP A 61 -14.61 18.45 -8.68
CA ASP A 61 -14.79 19.59 -9.59
C ASP A 61 -15.94 20.50 -9.09
N PHE A 62 -15.65 21.78 -8.95
CA PHE A 62 -16.62 22.76 -8.49
C PHE A 62 -17.85 22.89 -9.41
N ARG A 63 -17.70 22.59 -10.70
CA ARG A 63 -18.80 22.57 -11.68
C ARG A 63 -19.86 21.53 -11.33
N ASN A 64 -19.43 20.42 -10.70
CA ASN A 64 -20.27 19.32 -10.28
C ASN A 64 -20.77 19.44 -8.83
N ARG A 65 -20.51 20.56 -8.14
CA ARG A 65 -20.86 20.71 -6.71
C ARG A 65 -22.35 20.45 -6.40
N ARG A 66 -23.26 20.72 -7.34
CA ARG A 66 -24.68 20.43 -7.19
C ARG A 66 -24.98 18.95 -7.08
N LEU A 67 -24.17 18.11 -7.75
CA LEU A 67 -24.30 16.66 -7.77
C LEU A 67 -23.76 16.00 -6.47
N ARG A 68 -23.29 16.79 -5.51
CA ARG A 68 -22.98 16.31 -4.15
C ARG A 68 -24.24 16.12 -3.30
N LYS A 69 -25.40 16.55 -3.79
CA LYS A 69 -26.70 16.28 -3.18
C LYS A 69 -27.28 14.98 -3.75
N PRO A 70 -27.78 14.06 -2.89
CA PRO A 70 -28.31 12.75 -3.31
C PRO A 70 -29.31 12.83 -4.46
N ASP A 71 -30.39 13.61 -4.27
CA ASP A 71 -31.45 13.73 -5.28
C ASP A 71 -30.92 14.27 -6.62
N ALA A 72 -30.06 15.29 -6.59
CA ALA A 72 -29.53 15.88 -7.80
C ALA A 72 -28.60 14.93 -8.58
N LEU A 73 -27.87 14.05 -7.86
CA LEU A 73 -27.02 13.03 -8.48
C LEU A 73 -27.89 11.93 -9.11
N LEU A 74 -28.88 11.42 -8.38
CA LEU A 74 -29.78 10.39 -8.88
C LEU A 74 -30.57 10.91 -10.09
N ASP A 75 -31.20 12.09 -10.01
CA ASP A 75 -31.93 12.72 -11.14
C ASP A 75 -31.03 12.88 -12.37
N TYR A 76 -29.77 13.30 -12.18
CA TYR A 76 -28.80 13.41 -13.27
C TYR A 76 -28.51 12.06 -13.93
N ILE A 77 -28.25 11.03 -13.14
CA ILE A 77 -27.96 9.68 -13.64
C ILE A 77 -29.21 9.12 -14.35
N ASP A 78 -30.40 9.22 -13.73
CA ASP A 78 -31.66 8.76 -14.31
C ASP A 78 -31.97 9.44 -15.63
N SER A 79 -31.61 10.73 -15.80
CA SER A 79 -31.76 11.43 -17.07
C SER A 79 -30.85 10.94 -18.20
N LYS A 80 -29.78 10.19 -17.86
CA LYS A 80 -28.77 9.66 -18.79
C LYS A 80 -28.95 8.20 -19.12
N VAL A 81 -29.37 7.41 -18.14
CA VAL A 81 -29.56 5.96 -18.29
C VAL A 81 -30.90 5.69 -18.96
N VAL A 82 -30.89 4.99 -20.06
CA VAL A 82 -32.11 4.56 -20.77
C VAL A 82 -32.13 3.04 -20.90
N ASP A 83 -33.32 2.46 -21.05
CA ASP A 83 -33.50 1.02 -21.26
C ASP A 83 -33.39 0.68 -22.75
N ASP A 84 -32.16 0.69 -23.25
CA ASP A 84 -31.83 0.36 -24.65
C ASP A 84 -31.18 -1.02 -24.82
N GLY A 85 -31.14 -1.79 -23.73
CA GLY A 85 -30.57 -3.14 -23.72
C GLY A 85 -29.04 -3.18 -23.58
N ASN A 86 -28.38 -2.03 -23.45
CA ASN A 86 -26.93 -1.93 -23.27
C ASN A 86 -26.56 -1.61 -21.81
N PRO A 87 -25.36 -2.04 -21.35
CA PRO A 87 -24.88 -1.67 -20.03
C PRO A 87 -24.37 -0.23 -19.98
N TYR A 88 -24.68 0.49 -18.90
CA TYR A 88 -24.14 1.79 -18.55
C TYR A 88 -23.07 1.66 -17.49
N TYR A 89 -21.98 2.39 -17.63
CA TYR A 89 -20.85 2.42 -16.71
C TYR A 89 -20.85 3.77 -15.98
N ILE A 90 -21.16 3.74 -14.69
CA ILE A 90 -21.18 4.94 -13.86
C ILE A 90 -19.88 5.03 -13.10
N VAL A 91 -19.11 6.09 -13.35
CA VAL A 91 -17.80 6.35 -12.74
C VAL A 91 -17.87 7.63 -11.90
N LEU A 92 -17.78 7.48 -10.58
CA LEU A 92 -17.84 8.60 -9.64
C LEU A 92 -16.52 8.75 -8.89
N ASP A 93 -15.83 9.87 -9.08
CA ASP A 93 -14.59 10.16 -8.37
C ASP A 93 -14.85 11.01 -7.12
N GLU A 94 -14.11 10.73 -6.04
CA GLU A 94 -14.23 11.35 -4.71
C GLU A 94 -15.68 11.32 -4.17
N VAL A 95 -16.32 10.14 -4.28
CA VAL A 95 -17.74 9.93 -3.97
C VAL A 95 -18.12 10.26 -2.53
N GLN A 96 -17.18 10.24 -1.58
CA GLN A 96 -17.43 10.68 -0.19
C GLN A 96 -17.82 12.16 -0.05
N LEU A 97 -17.73 12.94 -1.13
CA LEU A 97 -18.25 14.31 -1.17
C LEU A 97 -19.76 14.37 -1.33
N VAL A 98 -20.40 13.25 -1.70
CA VAL A 98 -21.87 13.14 -1.77
C VAL A 98 -22.41 12.88 -0.36
N GLU A 99 -23.45 13.61 0.01
CA GLU A 99 -24.19 13.33 1.25
C GLU A 99 -24.85 11.94 1.14
N GLU A 100 -24.82 11.12 2.19
CA GLU A 100 -25.42 9.77 2.21
C GLU A 100 -24.94 8.88 1.03
N PHE A 101 -23.70 9.05 0.61
CA PHE A 101 -23.16 8.41 -0.61
C PHE A 101 -23.35 6.90 -0.67
N VAL A 102 -23.32 6.19 0.48
CA VAL A 102 -23.51 4.74 0.54
C VAL A 102 -24.90 4.36 0.04
N ASP A 103 -25.94 5.02 0.55
CA ASP A 103 -27.32 4.74 0.15
C ASP A 103 -27.57 5.12 -1.32
N VAL A 104 -26.98 6.22 -1.78
CA VAL A 104 -27.03 6.63 -3.19
C VAL A 104 -26.40 5.56 -4.08
N ILE A 105 -25.19 5.12 -3.77
CA ILE A 105 -24.50 4.09 -4.57
C ILE A 105 -25.26 2.75 -4.55
N LEU A 106 -25.76 2.34 -3.39
CA LEU A 106 -26.58 1.13 -3.29
C LEU A 106 -27.85 1.23 -4.12
N SER A 107 -28.49 2.42 -4.20
CA SER A 107 -29.64 2.66 -5.06
C SER A 107 -29.31 2.42 -6.54
N LEU A 108 -28.14 2.88 -7.00
CA LEU A 108 -27.68 2.66 -8.38
C LEU A 108 -27.49 1.17 -8.70
N THR A 109 -27.10 0.34 -7.73
CA THR A 109 -26.95 -1.11 -7.95
C THR A 109 -28.30 -1.85 -8.17
N HIS A 110 -29.43 -1.21 -7.90
CA HIS A 110 -30.74 -1.80 -8.21
C HIS A 110 -31.16 -1.60 -9.69
N MET A 111 -30.46 -0.75 -10.43
CA MET A 111 -30.67 -0.59 -11.86
C MET A 111 -30.04 -1.76 -12.62
N ARG A 112 -30.83 -2.47 -13.44
CA ARG A 112 -30.41 -3.75 -14.06
C ARG A 112 -29.28 -3.62 -15.08
N ASN A 113 -29.20 -2.48 -15.76
CA ASN A 113 -28.24 -2.22 -16.83
C ASN A 113 -27.12 -1.26 -16.40
N VAL A 114 -26.84 -1.16 -15.11
CA VAL A 114 -25.84 -0.25 -14.56
C VAL A 114 -24.70 -1.02 -13.89
N ASP A 115 -23.48 -0.63 -14.16
CA ASP A 115 -22.27 -1.09 -13.52
C ASP A 115 -21.54 0.09 -12.87
N VAL A 116 -21.29 0.03 -11.56
CA VAL A 116 -20.88 1.18 -10.76
C VAL A 116 -19.43 1.10 -10.33
N TYR A 117 -18.68 2.15 -10.59
CA TYR A 117 -17.28 2.34 -10.25
C TYR A 117 -17.14 3.62 -9.42
N VAL A 118 -16.58 3.50 -8.24
CA VAL A 118 -16.41 4.65 -7.35
C VAL A 118 -14.98 4.75 -6.87
N SER A 119 -14.48 5.96 -6.75
CA SER A 119 -13.20 6.19 -6.11
C SER A 119 -13.34 7.10 -4.90
N GLY A 120 -12.39 6.95 -3.99
CA GLY A 120 -12.22 7.83 -2.86
C GLY A 120 -10.83 7.73 -2.29
N SER A 121 -10.34 8.84 -1.76
CA SER A 121 -9.01 8.92 -1.14
C SER A 121 -9.09 8.98 0.39
N ASN A 122 -10.21 8.56 0.98
CA ASN A 122 -10.57 8.86 2.34
C ASN A 122 -10.88 7.61 3.17
N SER A 123 -10.56 7.64 4.46
CA SER A 123 -10.81 6.61 5.45
C SER A 123 -12.30 6.26 5.66
N ARG A 124 -13.22 7.20 5.43
CA ARG A 124 -14.66 6.87 5.37
C ARG A 124 -14.99 5.89 4.26
N PHE A 125 -14.10 5.77 3.28
CA PHE A 125 -14.13 4.82 2.18
C PHE A 125 -13.35 3.54 2.47
N LEU A 126 -12.61 3.48 3.60
CA LEU A 126 -11.50 2.55 3.79
C LEU A 126 -11.50 1.81 5.11
N SER A 127 -12.36 2.19 6.01
CA SER A 127 -12.54 1.35 7.19
C SER A 127 -13.09 0.01 6.72
N SER A 128 -12.80 -1.05 7.48
CA SER A 128 -13.56 -2.31 7.48
C SER A 128 -15.08 -2.07 7.39
N ASP A 129 -15.50 -0.84 7.61
CA ASP A 129 -16.85 -0.31 7.52
C ASP A 129 -17.33 -0.15 6.07
N VAL A 130 -16.49 0.18 5.06
CA VAL A 130 -16.98 0.34 3.67
C VAL A 130 -17.39 -1.00 3.08
N VAL A 131 -16.60 -2.06 3.24
CA VAL A 131 -17.05 -3.40 2.86
C VAL A 131 -18.29 -3.80 3.68
N THR A 132 -18.35 -3.36 4.93
CA THR A 132 -19.50 -3.57 5.84
C THR A 132 -20.66 -2.62 5.50
N GLU A 133 -20.40 -1.35 5.17
CA GLU A 133 -21.39 -0.35 4.77
C GLU A 133 -22.04 -0.69 3.43
N PHE A 134 -21.28 -1.16 2.44
CA PHE A 134 -21.85 -1.71 1.20
C PHE A 134 -22.50 -3.10 1.40
N ARG A 135 -22.58 -3.59 2.64
CA ARG A 135 -23.31 -4.82 2.99
C ARG A 135 -22.91 -6.02 2.14
N GLY A 136 -21.61 -6.16 1.85
CA GLY A 136 -21.09 -7.24 1.01
C GLY A 136 -21.30 -7.05 -0.50
N ARG A 137 -21.73 -5.86 -0.95
CA ARG A 137 -21.90 -5.51 -2.38
C ARG A 137 -20.74 -4.73 -2.96
N GLY A 138 -19.64 -4.61 -2.25
CA GLY A 138 -18.42 -3.92 -2.70
C GLY A 138 -17.33 -4.89 -3.15
N ASP A 139 -16.66 -4.55 -4.23
CA ASP A 139 -15.46 -5.20 -4.76
C ASP A 139 -14.32 -4.18 -4.72
N GLU A 140 -13.41 -4.33 -3.73
CA GLU A 140 -12.35 -3.35 -3.50
C GLU A 140 -11.12 -3.62 -4.39
N ILE A 141 -10.73 -2.61 -5.15
CA ILE A 141 -9.50 -2.58 -5.94
C ILE A 141 -8.57 -1.53 -5.32
N ARG A 142 -7.59 -1.99 -4.57
CA ARG A 142 -6.63 -1.11 -3.90
C ARG A 142 -5.46 -0.77 -4.79
N ILE A 143 -5.31 0.51 -5.14
CA ILE A 143 -4.23 1.02 -5.98
C ILE A 143 -3.07 1.50 -5.11
N TRP A 144 -1.90 0.94 -5.38
CA TRP A 144 -0.62 1.35 -4.79
C TRP A 144 0.06 2.41 -5.68
N PRO A 145 1.02 3.18 -5.15
CA PRO A 145 1.99 3.88 -5.99
C PRO A 145 2.60 2.93 -7.02
N LEU A 146 3.25 3.44 -8.05
CA LEU A 146 3.90 2.60 -9.05
C LEU A 146 4.85 1.61 -8.36
N THR A 147 4.77 0.33 -8.72
CA THR A 147 5.84 -0.62 -8.41
C THR A 147 7.10 -0.24 -9.18
N PHE A 148 8.25 -0.77 -8.78
CA PHE A 148 9.47 -0.47 -9.52
C PHE A 148 9.39 -0.91 -10.99
N ASP A 149 8.78 -2.07 -11.26
CA ASP A 149 8.56 -2.56 -12.63
C ASP A 149 7.67 -1.60 -13.44
N GLU A 150 6.54 -1.13 -12.89
CA GLU A 150 5.68 -0.15 -13.56
C GLU A 150 6.40 1.18 -13.78
N TYR A 151 7.19 1.64 -12.80
CA TYR A 151 8.00 2.84 -12.87
C TYR A 151 9.04 2.72 -13.99
N PHE A 152 9.85 1.66 -13.97
CA PHE A 152 10.91 1.44 -14.94
C PHE A 152 10.38 1.27 -16.36
N ASN A 153 9.32 0.50 -16.54
CA ASN A 153 8.69 0.31 -17.86
C ASN A 153 8.11 1.63 -18.41
N GLY A 154 7.61 2.50 -17.52
CA GLY A 154 7.06 3.80 -17.93
C GLY A 154 8.12 4.82 -18.31
N ILE A 155 9.25 4.92 -17.56
CA ILE A 155 10.29 5.90 -17.81
C ILE A 155 11.37 5.41 -18.78
N GLY A 156 11.65 4.09 -18.80
CA GLY A 156 12.73 3.47 -19.59
C GLY A 156 14.13 3.85 -19.15
N GLY A 157 15.11 3.57 -20.01
CA GLY A 157 16.51 3.95 -19.81
C GLY A 157 17.34 2.95 -19.02
N ASP A 158 18.30 3.44 -18.24
CA ASP A 158 19.18 2.60 -17.41
C ASP A 158 18.49 2.20 -16.10
N ILE A 159 18.42 0.89 -15.83
CA ILE A 159 17.69 0.32 -14.67
C ILE A 159 18.29 0.76 -13.32
N ARG A 160 19.61 0.94 -13.24
CA ARG A 160 20.28 1.35 -11.99
C ARG A 160 20.01 2.82 -11.68
N LYS A 161 20.00 3.67 -12.73
CA LYS A 161 19.59 5.06 -12.58
C LYS A 161 18.12 5.18 -12.20
N ALA A 162 17.24 4.39 -12.83
CA ALA A 162 15.82 4.32 -12.50
C ALA A 162 15.62 3.83 -11.07
N TRP A 163 16.40 2.84 -10.62
CA TRP A 163 16.37 2.36 -9.24
C TRP A 163 16.77 3.45 -8.23
N LEU A 164 17.84 4.17 -8.47
CA LEU A 164 18.28 5.25 -7.57
C LEU A 164 17.23 6.35 -7.45
N ASP A 165 16.59 6.70 -8.57
CA ASP A 165 15.51 7.68 -8.60
C ASP A 165 14.27 7.19 -7.84
N TYR A 166 13.83 5.96 -8.10
CA TYR A 166 12.71 5.33 -7.40
C TYR A 166 12.97 5.17 -5.89
N TYR A 167 14.15 4.70 -5.52
CA TYR A 167 14.60 4.55 -4.15
C TYR A 167 14.59 5.88 -3.38
N THR A 168 14.89 6.99 -4.06
CA THR A 168 14.98 8.33 -3.46
C THR A 168 13.62 9.03 -3.41
N PHE A 169 12.87 8.96 -4.52
CA PHE A 169 11.66 9.79 -4.73
C PHE A 169 10.35 9.00 -4.76
N GLY A 170 10.41 7.68 -4.63
CA GLY A 170 9.24 6.83 -4.57
C GLY A 170 8.56 6.56 -5.91
N GLY A 171 7.34 6.00 -5.81
CA GLY A 171 6.56 5.52 -6.96
C GLY A 171 5.31 6.35 -7.26
N LEU A 172 5.17 7.59 -6.75
CA LEU A 172 4.03 8.42 -7.13
C LEU A 172 4.11 8.82 -8.61
N PRO A 173 3.07 8.55 -9.45
CA PRO A 173 3.14 8.79 -10.89
C PRO A 173 3.54 10.21 -11.28
N GLN A 174 3.01 11.22 -10.58
CA GLN A 174 3.33 12.62 -10.87
C GLN A 174 4.81 12.94 -10.60
N VAL A 175 5.41 12.32 -9.57
CA VAL A 175 6.84 12.50 -9.24
C VAL A 175 7.72 11.89 -10.33
N ALA A 176 7.35 10.73 -10.84
CA ALA A 176 8.06 10.06 -11.94
C ALA A 176 8.11 10.92 -13.23
N LEU A 177 7.14 11.81 -13.42
CA LEU A 177 7.06 12.70 -14.58
C LEU A 177 7.83 14.01 -14.43
N LEU A 178 8.35 14.32 -13.24
CA LEU A 178 9.14 15.54 -13.00
C LEU A 178 10.59 15.33 -13.42
N GLU A 179 11.15 16.32 -14.14
CA GLU A 179 12.44 16.21 -14.78
C GLU A 179 13.64 16.40 -13.85
N THR A 180 13.47 17.16 -12.76
CA THR A 180 14.58 17.51 -11.85
C THR A 180 14.33 17.05 -10.43
N GLU A 181 15.41 16.67 -9.74
CA GLU A 181 15.37 16.28 -8.33
C GLU A 181 14.81 17.39 -7.42
N GLU A 182 15.11 18.66 -7.73
CA GLU A 182 14.58 19.81 -7.02
C GLU A 182 13.04 19.85 -7.11
N LYS A 183 12.49 19.75 -8.33
CA LYS A 183 11.02 19.70 -8.53
C LYS A 183 10.37 18.52 -7.84
N LYS A 184 11.00 17.33 -7.86
CA LYS A 184 10.52 16.14 -7.16
C LYS A 184 10.49 16.38 -5.65
N THR A 185 11.56 16.93 -5.10
CA THR A 185 11.69 17.27 -3.68
C THR A 185 10.62 18.25 -3.22
N ASP A 186 10.48 19.36 -3.95
CA ASP A 186 9.51 20.41 -3.61
C ASP A 186 8.07 19.90 -3.73
N TYR A 187 7.78 19.12 -4.77
CA TYR A 187 6.46 18.51 -4.95
C TYR A 187 6.11 17.55 -3.78
N LEU A 188 7.04 16.66 -3.41
CA LEU A 188 6.81 15.69 -2.31
C LEU A 188 6.64 16.38 -0.95
N ARG A 189 7.45 17.43 -0.66
CA ARG A 189 7.28 18.24 0.56
C ARG A 189 5.93 18.93 0.59
N GLY A 190 5.59 19.63 -0.49
CA GLY A 190 4.30 20.30 -0.61
C GLY A 190 3.13 19.33 -0.48
N LEU A 191 3.22 18.16 -1.14
CA LEU A 191 2.20 17.13 -1.06
C LEU A 191 2.01 16.57 0.35
N TYR A 192 3.10 16.32 1.08
CA TYR A 192 3.03 15.88 2.47
C TYR A 192 2.35 16.92 3.37
N GLU A 193 2.82 18.17 3.32
CA GLU A 193 2.35 19.22 4.23
C GLU A 193 0.92 19.68 3.92
N THR A 194 0.63 19.92 2.64
CA THR A 194 -0.63 20.54 2.22
C THR A 194 -1.74 19.55 1.94
N THR A 195 -1.41 18.28 1.71
CA THR A 195 -2.39 17.27 1.36
C THR A 195 -2.51 16.20 2.44
N TYR A 196 -1.49 15.38 2.65
CA TYR A 196 -1.63 14.25 3.55
C TYR A 196 -1.84 14.66 5.01
N LEU A 197 -0.94 15.47 5.53
CA LEU A 197 -0.99 15.87 6.93
C LEU A 197 -2.21 16.74 7.23
N ARG A 198 -2.48 17.69 6.36
CA ARG A 198 -3.65 18.58 6.48
C ARG A 198 -4.96 17.80 6.45
N ASP A 199 -5.11 16.85 5.52
CA ASP A 199 -6.30 16.03 5.44
C ASP A 199 -6.55 15.20 6.69
N VAL A 200 -5.50 14.56 7.23
CA VAL A 200 -5.62 13.77 8.46
C VAL A 200 -6.04 14.67 9.63
N ILE A 201 -5.43 15.86 9.74
CA ILE A 201 -5.71 16.81 10.82
C ILE A 201 -7.13 17.39 10.74
N GLU A 202 -7.52 17.93 9.57
CA GLU A 202 -8.81 18.59 9.38
C GLU A 202 -9.98 17.60 9.50
N ARG A 203 -9.84 16.44 8.85
CA ARG A 203 -10.86 15.40 8.83
C ARG A 203 -11.18 14.83 10.21
N ASN A 204 -10.15 14.58 10.98
CA ASN A 204 -10.29 13.98 12.32
C ASN A 204 -10.41 15.04 13.43
N HIS A 205 -10.53 16.32 13.06
CA HIS A 205 -10.66 17.45 14.01
C HIS A 205 -9.62 17.37 15.12
N LEU A 206 -8.34 17.13 14.77
CA LEU A 206 -7.29 16.88 15.75
C LEU A 206 -7.02 18.11 16.60
N ARG A 207 -7.09 17.92 17.92
CA ARG A 207 -6.79 18.98 18.90
C ARG A 207 -5.30 19.26 19.06
N ASN A 208 -4.44 18.30 18.68
CA ASN A 208 -2.98 18.41 18.75
C ASN A 208 -2.34 18.08 17.40
N PRO A 209 -2.34 19.00 16.41
CA PRO A 209 -1.71 18.81 15.12
C PRO A 209 -0.20 18.57 15.19
N GLU A 210 0.50 19.24 16.11
CA GLU A 210 1.96 19.08 16.27
C GLU A 210 2.31 17.68 16.77
N GLY A 211 1.50 17.10 17.67
CA GLY A 211 1.68 15.72 18.11
C GLY A 211 1.52 14.72 16.96
N MET A 212 0.62 14.99 16.02
CA MET A 212 0.48 14.16 14.80
C MET A 212 1.71 14.27 13.89
N LYS A 213 2.20 15.50 13.63
CA LYS A 213 3.41 15.71 12.80
C LYS A 213 4.61 14.95 13.38
N GLU A 214 4.76 15.02 14.68
CA GLU A 214 5.87 14.37 15.35
C GLU A 214 5.73 12.84 15.32
N LEU A 215 4.52 12.31 15.54
CA LEU A 215 4.28 10.87 15.38
C LEU A 215 4.68 10.38 14.00
N VAL A 216 4.30 11.11 12.96
CA VAL A 216 4.66 10.76 11.57
C VAL A 216 6.19 10.74 11.39
N ARG A 217 6.92 11.72 11.98
CA ARG A 217 8.39 11.73 11.95
C ARG A 217 9.01 10.55 12.69
N VAL A 218 8.48 10.21 13.88
CA VAL A 218 8.93 9.04 14.66
C VAL A 218 8.73 7.76 13.88
N LEU A 219 7.56 7.57 13.26
CA LEU A 219 7.29 6.42 12.43
C LEU A 219 8.17 6.38 11.16
N ALA A 220 8.39 7.53 10.53
CA ALA A 220 9.24 7.63 9.34
C ALA A 220 10.71 7.32 9.65
N SER A 221 11.23 7.73 10.81
CA SER A 221 12.59 7.42 11.23
C SER A 221 12.75 5.97 11.73
N GLY A 222 11.66 5.33 12.14
CA GLY A 222 11.66 3.96 12.66
C GLY A 222 11.05 2.92 11.70
N ILE A 223 11.01 3.17 10.38
CA ILE A 223 10.45 2.19 9.45
C ILE A 223 11.16 0.83 9.57
N GLY A 224 10.40 -0.25 9.39
CA GLY A 224 10.94 -1.61 9.52
C GLY A 224 11.36 -2.01 10.92
N SER A 225 11.33 -1.10 11.90
CA SER A 225 11.65 -1.43 13.29
C SER A 225 10.40 -1.80 14.07
N SER A 226 10.52 -2.85 14.90
CA SER A 226 9.44 -3.28 15.79
C SER A 226 9.13 -2.20 16.83
N THR A 227 7.88 -1.78 16.92
CA THR A 227 7.43 -0.75 17.85
C THR A 227 6.01 -1.03 18.35
N ASN A 228 5.56 -0.23 19.32
CA ASN A 228 4.18 -0.22 19.80
C ASN A 228 3.84 1.17 20.36
N PRO A 229 2.53 1.50 20.54
CA PRO A 229 2.12 2.81 21.03
C PRO A 229 2.73 3.23 22.38
N THR A 230 3.03 2.26 23.26
CA THR A 230 3.69 2.54 24.55
C THR A 230 5.13 2.97 24.36
N ARG A 231 5.88 2.27 23.50
CA ARG A 231 7.27 2.61 23.19
C ARG A 231 7.38 3.97 22.50
N ILE A 232 6.45 4.26 21.60
CA ILE A 232 6.34 5.57 20.95
C ILE A 232 6.06 6.66 21.98
N ALA A 233 5.14 6.43 22.95
CA ALA A 233 4.85 7.41 24.03
C ALA A 233 6.10 7.72 24.87
N HIS A 234 6.90 6.71 25.18
CA HIS A 234 8.18 6.90 25.88
C HIS A 234 9.18 7.71 25.04
N THR A 235 9.25 7.48 23.74
CA THR A 235 10.10 8.27 22.82
C THR A 235 9.70 9.74 22.84
N PHE A 236 8.41 10.06 22.78
CA PHE A 236 7.92 11.44 22.88
C PHE A 236 8.34 12.10 24.18
N GLN A 237 8.17 11.41 25.31
CA GLN A 237 8.52 11.94 26.61
C GLN A 237 10.02 12.18 26.76
N SER A 238 10.86 11.23 26.28
CA SER A 238 12.32 11.29 26.43
C SER A 238 12.99 12.27 25.48
N SER A 239 12.51 12.40 24.24
CA SER A 239 13.15 13.23 23.20
C SER A 239 12.65 14.68 23.18
N GLN A 240 11.42 14.94 23.65
CA GLN A 240 10.76 16.24 23.46
C GLN A 240 10.12 16.80 24.73
N GLY A 241 10.09 16.05 25.81
CA GLY A 241 9.39 16.45 27.04
C GLY A 241 7.86 16.55 26.90
N VAL A 242 7.31 16.02 25.79
CA VAL A 242 5.86 16.04 25.49
C VAL A 242 5.23 14.73 25.93
N THR A 243 4.18 14.80 26.72
CA THR A 243 3.42 13.61 27.14
C THR A 243 2.20 13.44 26.24
N ILE A 244 2.19 12.38 25.44
CA ILE A 244 1.01 11.96 24.67
C ILE A 244 0.55 10.61 25.21
N LYS A 245 -0.76 10.48 25.47
CA LYS A 245 -1.34 9.23 25.98
C LYS A 245 -1.25 8.12 24.93
N ARG A 246 -0.99 6.88 25.38
CA ARG A 246 -0.94 5.69 24.52
C ARG A 246 -2.14 5.57 23.60
N ASP A 247 -3.36 5.79 24.13
CA ASP A 247 -4.60 5.64 23.32
C ASP A 247 -4.71 6.70 22.23
N THR A 248 -4.19 7.93 22.49
CA THR A 248 -4.11 8.99 21.48
C THR A 248 -3.13 8.61 20.37
N ILE A 249 -1.97 8.03 20.74
CA ILE A 249 -1.01 7.54 19.73
C ILE A 249 -1.61 6.43 18.88
N LYS A 250 -2.31 5.46 19.51
CA LYS A 250 -3.01 4.41 18.79
C LYS A 250 -4.03 4.99 17.80
N GLN A 251 -4.86 5.91 18.25
CA GLN A 251 -5.84 6.58 17.40
C GLN A 251 -5.19 7.35 16.23
N TYR A 252 -4.06 8.03 16.48
CA TYR A 252 -3.32 8.74 15.43
C TYR A 252 -2.73 7.76 14.40
N ILE A 253 -2.21 6.60 14.84
CA ILE A 253 -1.75 5.54 13.96
C ILE A 253 -2.90 5.02 13.09
N ASP A 254 -4.07 4.77 13.68
CA ASP A 254 -5.25 4.35 12.93
C ASP A 254 -5.63 5.38 11.87
N TYR A 255 -5.61 6.68 12.16
CA TYR A 255 -5.85 7.74 11.17
C TYR A 255 -4.82 7.76 10.03
N LEU A 256 -3.55 7.45 10.31
CA LEU A 256 -2.51 7.36 9.28
C LEU A 256 -2.71 6.11 8.41
N LYS A 257 -3.13 4.99 8.98
CA LYS A 257 -3.51 3.78 8.25
C LYS A 257 -4.73 4.04 7.37
N ASP A 258 -5.74 4.68 7.93
CA ASP A 258 -6.96 5.06 7.24
C ASP A 258 -6.71 6.01 6.06
N SER A 259 -5.67 6.84 6.11
CA SER A 259 -5.25 7.68 4.98
C SER A 259 -4.36 6.95 3.96
N PHE A 260 -4.09 5.66 4.16
CA PHE A 260 -3.12 4.86 3.42
C PHE A 260 -1.69 5.40 3.41
N LEU A 261 -1.34 6.27 4.35
CA LEU A 261 0.01 6.79 4.44
C LEU A 261 0.99 5.74 4.94
N ILE A 262 0.52 4.92 5.89
CA ILE A 262 1.29 3.82 6.47
C ILE A 262 0.50 2.51 6.46
N GLU A 263 1.24 1.42 6.42
CA GLU A 263 0.77 0.05 6.57
C GLU A 263 1.33 -0.57 7.84
N GLU A 264 0.58 -1.52 8.40
CA GLU A 264 0.96 -2.27 9.58
C GLU A 264 1.25 -3.73 9.23
N ALA A 265 2.43 -4.24 9.61
CA ALA A 265 2.77 -5.65 9.53
C ALA A 265 2.74 -6.25 10.93
N LEU A 266 1.82 -7.19 11.14
CA LEU A 266 1.63 -7.85 12.43
C LEU A 266 2.72 -8.91 12.66
N ARG A 267 3.02 -9.19 13.93
CA ARG A 267 3.96 -10.27 14.29
C ARG A 267 3.23 -11.62 14.35
N TYR A 268 3.76 -12.57 13.62
CA TYR A 268 3.24 -13.92 13.52
C TYR A 268 4.25 -14.94 14.05
N ASP A 269 3.86 -15.70 15.07
CA ASP A 269 4.64 -16.84 15.55
C ASP A 269 4.54 -17.99 14.55
N VAL A 270 5.62 -18.22 13.80
CA VAL A 270 5.65 -19.20 12.71
C VAL A 270 5.44 -20.62 13.24
N LYS A 271 6.04 -20.96 14.39
CA LYS A 271 5.92 -22.29 15.01
C LYS A 271 4.61 -22.47 15.76
N GLY A 272 4.18 -21.47 16.53
CA GLY A 272 2.93 -21.47 17.28
C GLY A 272 1.70 -21.20 16.43
N ARG A 273 1.86 -20.77 15.18
CA ARG A 273 0.81 -20.47 14.21
C ARG A 273 -0.25 -19.49 14.74
N LYS A 274 0.20 -18.42 15.42
CA LYS A 274 -0.67 -17.41 16.03
C LYS A 274 -0.08 -16.03 15.94
N TYR A 275 -0.94 -15.02 15.95
CA TYR A 275 -0.51 -13.61 16.02
C TYR A 275 -0.04 -13.26 17.43
N ILE A 276 1.01 -12.43 17.51
CA ILE A 276 1.58 -11.91 18.75
C ILE A 276 1.33 -10.40 18.79
N GLY A 277 0.36 -9.98 19.60
CA GLY A 277 -0.20 -8.63 19.60
C GLY A 277 0.59 -7.54 20.32
N THR A 278 1.90 -7.70 20.59
CA THR A 278 2.64 -6.73 21.44
C THR A 278 3.44 -5.70 20.69
N GLU A 279 3.94 -6.03 19.53
CA GLU A 279 4.77 -5.15 18.68
C GLU A 279 4.43 -5.37 17.21
N THR A 280 4.54 -4.32 16.42
CA THR A 280 4.29 -4.33 14.98
C THR A 280 5.38 -3.55 14.26
N LYS A 281 5.54 -3.76 12.94
CA LYS A 281 6.31 -2.87 12.08
C LYS A 281 5.38 -1.99 11.27
N TYR A 282 5.82 -0.76 11.00
CA TYR A 282 5.10 0.16 10.12
C TYR A 282 5.95 0.46 8.89
N TYR A 283 5.28 0.46 7.72
CA TYR A 283 5.87 0.78 6.43
C TYR A 283 5.11 1.92 5.79
N PHE A 284 5.80 2.83 5.12
CA PHE A 284 5.16 3.89 4.35
C PHE A 284 4.72 3.35 2.99
N ALA A 285 3.53 3.74 2.55
CA ALA A 285 3.01 3.35 1.24
C ALA A 285 3.86 3.89 0.08
N ASP A 286 4.62 4.97 0.33
CA ASP A 286 5.56 5.53 -0.64
C ASP A 286 6.84 6.03 0.05
N ILE A 287 7.99 5.61 -0.47
CA ILE A 287 9.31 5.95 0.09
C ILE A 287 9.66 7.42 -0.14
N GLY A 288 9.24 8.02 -1.24
CA GLY A 288 9.49 9.43 -1.51
C GLY A 288 8.78 10.34 -0.52
N ILE A 289 7.55 10.01 -0.12
CA ILE A 289 6.84 10.72 0.95
C ILE A 289 7.60 10.59 2.27
N ARG A 290 8.06 9.38 2.62
CA ARG A 290 8.88 9.16 3.82
C ARG A 290 10.15 10.02 3.78
N ALA A 291 10.86 10.04 2.66
CA ALA A 291 12.08 10.83 2.49
C ALA A 291 11.80 12.34 2.68
N ALA A 292 10.70 12.85 2.13
CA ALA A 292 10.28 14.24 2.28
C ALA A 292 9.96 14.59 3.74
N ILE A 293 9.28 13.71 4.49
CA ILE A 293 9.00 13.88 5.94
C ILE A 293 10.28 14.07 6.74
N LEU A 294 11.34 13.33 6.38
CA LEU A 294 12.66 13.36 7.03
C LEU A 294 13.61 14.38 6.41
N ASN A 295 13.15 15.24 5.50
CA ASN A 295 13.96 16.19 4.75
C ASN A 295 15.17 15.53 4.07
N TYR A 296 15.01 14.29 3.59
CA TYR A 296 16.05 13.48 2.91
C TYR A 296 17.32 13.25 3.75
N ARG A 297 17.23 13.33 5.08
CA ARG A 297 18.39 13.23 5.99
C ARG A 297 18.74 11.81 6.42
N GLN A 298 17.77 10.91 6.40
CA GLN A 298 17.94 9.51 6.83
C GLN A 298 17.77 8.58 5.64
N GLN A 299 18.86 8.02 5.18
CA GLN A 299 18.90 7.03 4.09
C GLN A 299 19.43 5.70 4.67
N GLU A 300 18.65 5.09 5.53
CA GLU A 300 18.94 3.76 6.06
C GLU A 300 18.57 2.73 5.01
N GLU A 301 19.54 2.38 4.16
CA GLU A 301 19.37 1.56 2.95
C GLU A 301 18.66 0.24 3.23
N THR A 302 19.01 -0.43 4.33
CA THR A 302 18.37 -1.70 4.73
C THR A 302 16.87 -1.53 4.97
N HIS A 303 16.46 -0.52 5.73
CA HIS A 303 15.05 -0.30 6.06
C HIS A 303 14.24 0.22 4.87
N ILE A 304 14.85 1.04 4.00
CA ILE A 304 14.20 1.50 2.77
C ILE A 304 13.96 0.30 1.83
N MET A 305 14.96 -0.55 1.64
CA MET A 305 14.82 -1.78 0.85
C MET A 305 13.72 -2.69 1.40
N GLU A 306 13.68 -2.88 2.72
CA GLU A 306 12.65 -3.67 3.40
C GLU A 306 11.25 -3.08 3.14
N ASN A 307 11.09 -1.74 3.24
CA ASN A 307 9.81 -1.09 2.94
C ASN A 307 9.41 -1.25 1.45
N ILE A 308 10.34 -1.15 0.52
CA ILE A 308 10.06 -1.34 -0.91
C ILE A 308 9.61 -2.79 -1.17
N ILE A 309 10.29 -3.79 -0.59
CA ILE A 309 9.90 -5.19 -0.69
C ILE A 309 8.50 -5.41 -0.10
N TYR A 310 8.20 -4.82 1.06
CA TYR A 310 6.88 -4.88 1.67
C TYR A 310 5.80 -4.34 0.72
N ASN A 311 6.00 -3.14 0.19
CA ASN A 311 5.05 -2.50 -0.72
C ASN A 311 4.86 -3.33 -2.00
N GLU A 312 5.94 -3.88 -2.57
CA GLU A 312 5.88 -4.77 -3.72
C GLU A 312 5.04 -6.02 -3.44
N LEU A 313 5.27 -6.69 -2.30
CA LEU A 313 4.49 -7.86 -1.89
C LEU A 313 3.00 -7.52 -1.70
N ARG A 314 2.70 -6.40 -1.04
CA ARG A 314 1.33 -5.91 -0.85
C ARG A 314 0.66 -5.56 -2.18
N SER A 315 1.38 -4.88 -3.07
CA SER A 315 0.86 -4.53 -4.40
C SER A 315 0.55 -5.77 -5.26
N ARG A 316 1.28 -6.88 -5.06
CA ARG A 316 0.99 -8.18 -5.69
C ARG A 316 -0.20 -8.92 -5.07
N GLY A 317 -0.83 -8.35 -4.03
CA GLY A 317 -2.01 -8.92 -3.36
C GLY A 317 -1.70 -9.95 -2.29
N TYR A 318 -0.47 -10.01 -1.78
CA TYR A 318 -0.12 -10.88 -0.67
C TYR A 318 -0.44 -10.24 0.68
N ASN A 319 -0.89 -11.06 1.64
CA ASN A 319 -0.85 -10.70 3.05
C ASN A 319 0.55 -10.88 3.57
N VAL A 320 1.08 -9.88 4.27
CA VAL A 320 2.47 -9.81 4.70
C VAL A 320 2.54 -9.54 6.19
N ASP A 321 3.11 -10.49 6.92
CA ASP A 321 3.34 -10.42 8.37
C ASP A 321 4.84 -10.49 8.66
N VAL A 322 5.26 -10.08 9.86
CA VAL A 322 6.61 -10.27 10.37
C VAL A 322 6.70 -11.62 11.09
N GLY A 323 7.61 -12.49 10.69
CA GLY A 323 7.77 -13.81 11.28
C GLY A 323 8.58 -13.80 12.55
N LEU A 324 8.15 -14.56 13.55
CA LEU A 324 8.92 -14.88 14.74
C LEU A 324 9.15 -16.38 14.85
N VAL A 325 10.41 -16.76 15.07
CA VAL A 325 10.82 -18.16 15.29
C VAL A 325 11.46 -18.27 16.65
N GLU A 326 10.79 -18.94 17.59
CA GLU A 326 11.38 -19.24 18.91
C GLU A 326 12.34 -20.41 18.82
N LEU A 327 13.55 -20.20 19.35
CA LEU A 327 14.56 -21.23 19.56
C LEU A 327 14.77 -21.45 21.04
N GLY A 328 14.55 -22.68 21.50
CA GLY A 328 14.96 -23.11 22.83
C GLY A 328 16.42 -23.58 22.81
N GLY A 329 17.22 -23.15 23.77
CA GLY A 329 18.62 -23.57 23.92
C GLY A 329 19.08 -23.43 25.37
N LYS A 330 20.25 -23.95 25.67
CA LYS A 330 20.93 -23.69 26.96
C LYS A 330 22.00 -22.65 26.73
N ASP A 331 22.14 -21.70 27.66
CA ASP A 331 23.25 -20.76 27.69
C ASP A 331 24.58 -21.46 28.15
N GLU A 332 25.64 -20.69 28.20
CA GLU A 332 26.97 -21.17 28.63
C GLU A 332 26.97 -21.74 30.07
N ASN A 333 25.99 -21.35 30.90
CA ASN A 333 25.81 -21.80 32.26
C ASN A 333 24.82 -22.98 32.36
N GLY A 334 24.36 -23.56 31.23
CA GLY A 334 23.39 -24.65 31.20
C GLY A 334 21.95 -24.28 31.50
N LYS A 335 21.64 -22.98 31.68
CA LYS A 335 20.28 -22.46 31.91
C LYS A 335 19.52 -22.40 30.59
N PHE A 336 18.26 -22.87 30.62
CA PHE A 336 17.39 -22.82 29.47
C PHE A 336 17.08 -21.34 29.09
N VAL A 337 17.42 -20.97 27.86
CA VAL A 337 17.18 -19.61 27.30
C VAL A 337 16.35 -19.74 26.04
N ARG A 338 15.35 -18.89 25.92
CA ARG A 338 14.60 -18.71 24.67
C ARG A 338 15.21 -17.56 23.89
N ARG A 339 15.55 -17.80 22.63
CA ARG A 339 15.98 -16.78 21.67
C ARG A 339 14.89 -16.65 20.62
N GLN A 340 14.59 -15.42 20.23
CA GLN A 340 13.67 -15.14 19.13
C GLN A 340 14.49 -14.70 17.93
N LEU A 341 14.24 -15.33 16.79
CA LEU A 341 14.73 -14.91 15.49
C LEU A 341 13.57 -14.28 14.71
N GLU A 342 13.87 -13.21 14.01
CA GLU A 342 12.89 -12.54 13.15
C GLU A 342 13.07 -13.00 11.70
N VAL A 343 11.96 -13.26 11.03
CA VAL A 343 11.87 -13.41 9.58
C VAL A 343 11.16 -12.18 9.07
N ASP A 344 11.79 -11.41 8.20
CA ASP A 344 11.29 -10.09 7.80
C ASP A 344 9.86 -10.18 7.25
N PHE A 345 9.58 -11.19 6.42
CA PHE A 345 8.24 -11.35 5.86
C PHE A 345 7.76 -12.80 5.82
N VAL A 346 6.57 -13.01 6.36
CA VAL A 346 5.73 -14.20 6.15
C VAL A 346 4.64 -13.81 5.16
N VAL A 347 4.74 -14.32 3.96
CA VAL A 347 3.94 -13.90 2.81
C VAL A 347 2.89 -14.97 2.50
N ASN A 348 1.61 -14.59 2.49
CA ASN A 348 0.51 -15.52 2.29
C ASN A 348 -0.47 -15.01 1.22
N ARG A 349 -0.77 -15.86 0.26
CA ARG A 349 -1.91 -15.75 -0.68
C ARG A 349 -2.28 -17.18 -1.08
N PRO A 350 -3.43 -17.72 -0.69
CA PRO A 350 -3.78 -19.10 -1.01
C PRO A 350 -3.63 -19.42 -2.50
N PRO A 351 -3.00 -20.56 -2.87
CA PRO A 351 -2.44 -21.57 -1.97
C PRO A 351 -1.00 -21.32 -1.51
N TYR A 352 -0.40 -20.19 -1.82
CA TYR A 352 1.03 -19.89 -1.63
C TYR A 352 1.34 -19.35 -0.23
N ARG A 353 2.43 -19.86 0.34
CA ARG A 353 3.13 -19.28 1.50
C ARG A 353 4.62 -19.25 1.23
N VAL A 354 5.26 -18.13 1.56
CA VAL A 354 6.69 -17.93 1.36
C VAL A 354 7.28 -17.20 2.57
N TYR A 355 8.48 -17.56 2.97
CA TYR A 355 9.27 -16.85 3.99
C TYR A 355 10.38 -16.08 3.29
N ILE A 356 10.48 -14.78 3.57
CA ILE A 356 11.44 -13.91 2.91
C ILE A 356 12.28 -13.19 3.96
N GLN A 357 13.60 -13.18 3.73
CA GLN A 357 14.57 -12.36 4.46
C GLN A 357 15.14 -11.32 3.52
N SER A 358 15.28 -10.08 4.00
CA SER A 358 15.86 -8.96 3.28
C SER A 358 17.26 -8.65 3.80
N ALA A 359 18.26 -8.67 2.95
CA ALA A 359 19.64 -8.34 3.30
C ALA A 359 20.21 -7.32 2.30
N PHE A 360 20.55 -6.11 2.76
CA PHE A 360 21.09 -5.11 1.85
C PHE A 360 22.43 -5.54 1.24
N HIS A 361 23.36 -6.07 2.09
CA HIS A 361 24.61 -6.66 1.66
C HIS A 361 24.90 -7.98 2.39
N MET A 362 25.47 -8.93 1.67
CA MET A 362 25.97 -10.19 2.23
C MET A 362 27.43 -10.43 1.81
N PRO A 363 28.38 -9.61 2.28
CA PRO A 363 29.77 -9.65 1.80
C PRO A 363 30.58 -10.84 2.31
N THR A 364 30.15 -11.51 3.36
CA THR A 364 30.87 -12.64 3.97
C THR A 364 29.99 -13.86 4.20
N PRO A 365 30.56 -15.09 4.23
CA PRO A 365 29.82 -16.31 4.54
C PRO A 365 29.11 -16.27 5.91
N GLU A 366 29.72 -15.62 6.90
CA GLU A 366 29.14 -15.48 8.25
C GLU A 366 27.88 -14.64 8.21
N LYS A 367 27.88 -13.53 7.42
CA LYS A 367 26.71 -12.68 7.22
C LYS A 367 25.62 -13.43 6.46
N GLU A 368 25.98 -14.19 5.42
CA GLU A 368 25.03 -15.05 4.71
C GLU A 368 24.38 -16.07 5.66
N GLN A 369 25.18 -16.73 6.51
CA GLN A 369 24.66 -17.68 7.49
C GLN A 369 23.74 -16.99 8.52
N GLN A 370 24.07 -15.79 8.96
CA GLN A 370 23.26 -15.00 9.88
C GLN A 370 21.88 -14.70 9.29
N GLU A 371 21.83 -14.21 8.05
CA GLU A 371 20.55 -13.85 7.37
C GLU A 371 19.70 -15.09 7.05
N ARG A 372 20.32 -16.22 6.79
CA ARG A 372 19.62 -17.48 6.50
C ARG A 372 19.14 -18.21 7.73
N ARG A 373 19.75 -17.98 8.89
CA ARG A 373 19.45 -18.68 10.14
C ARG A 373 17.96 -18.66 10.52
N PRO A 374 17.21 -17.54 10.46
CA PRO A 374 15.80 -17.53 10.75
C PRO A 374 15.00 -18.48 9.85
N LEU A 375 15.27 -18.45 8.54
CA LEU A 375 14.62 -19.29 7.54
C LEU A 375 14.88 -20.77 7.75
N LEU A 376 16.14 -21.14 8.01
CA LEU A 376 16.58 -22.53 8.25
C LEU A 376 16.06 -23.08 9.59
N SER A 377 15.64 -22.19 10.50
CA SER A 377 15.04 -22.56 11.79
C SER A 377 13.55 -22.91 11.68
N ILE A 378 12.94 -22.71 10.51
CA ILE A 378 11.57 -23.08 10.19
C ILE A 378 11.56 -24.48 9.57
N ASN A 379 10.94 -25.42 10.28
CA ASN A 379 10.87 -26.80 9.83
C ASN A 379 9.54 -27.10 9.13
N ASP A 380 9.36 -26.51 7.95
CA ASP A 380 8.26 -26.80 7.04
C ASP A 380 8.74 -26.75 5.57
N HIS A 381 7.84 -27.10 4.64
CA HIS A 381 8.14 -27.23 3.22
C HIS A 381 7.88 -25.98 2.40
N PHE A 382 7.47 -24.88 3.04
CA PHE A 382 7.22 -23.64 2.33
C PHE A 382 8.52 -23.00 1.86
N ARG A 383 8.43 -22.32 0.75
CA ARG A 383 9.55 -21.70 0.06
C ARG A 383 10.23 -20.65 0.94
N LYS A 384 11.55 -20.60 0.87
CA LYS A 384 12.41 -19.70 1.62
C LYS A 384 13.25 -18.89 0.66
N ILE A 385 13.22 -17.57 0.79
CA ILE A 385 13.90 -16.66 -0.14
C ILE A 385 14.71 -15.64 0.66
N VAL A 386 15.93 -15.38 0.21
CA VAL A 386 16.75 -14.25 0.64
C VAL A 386 16.85 -13.27 -0.52
N ILE A 387 16.35 -12.03 -0.31
CA ILE A 387 16.47 -10.95 -1.28
C ILE A 387 17.67 -10.10 -0.88
N VAL A 388 18.61 -9.89 -1.82
CA VAL A 388 19.86 -9.16 -1.57
C VAL A 388 19.87 -7.89 -2.39
N GLY A 389 20.28 -6.76 -1.79
CA GLY A 389 20.41 -5.48 -2.48
C GLY A 389 21.50 -5.48 -3.55
N ASP A 390 22.48 -6.38 -3.43
CA ASP A 390 23.54 -6.54 -4.42
C ASP A 390 23.04 -7.17 -5.72
N ASP A 391 23.71 -6.84 -6.82
CA ASP A 391 23.50 -7.46 -8.13
C ASP A 391 24.15 -8.85 -8.16
N ILE A 392 23.35 -9.87 -7.92
CA ILE A 392 23.79 -11.26 -7.81
C ILE A 392 23.02 -12.17 -8.76
N HIS A 393 23.67 -13.24 -9.22
CA HIS A 393 22.97 -14.29 -9.93
C HIS A 393 22.05 -15.08 -9.00
N ARG A 394 20.83 -15.33 -9.45
CA ARG A 394 19.86 -16.20 -8.77
C ARG A 394 20.48 -17.57 -8.51
N LYS A 395 20.47 -18.01 -7.26
CA LYS A 395 20.98 -19.33 -6.84
C LYS A 395 20.02 -19.96 -5.83
N GLU A 396 19.85 -21.26 -5.92
CA GLU A 396 19.16 -22.06 -4.91
C GLU A 396 20.15 -23.08 -4.34
N ASP A 397 20.14 -23.23 -3.04
CA ASP A 397 21.07 -24.14 -2.39
C ASP A 397 20.46 -25.53 -2.11
N GLU A 398 21.28 -26.44 -1.56
CA GLU A 398 20.89 -27.81 -1.23
C GLU A 398 19.77 -27.88 -0.16
N LEU A 399 19.54 -26.81 0.59
CA LEU A 399 18.49 -26.68 1.62
C LEU A 399 17.20 -26.04 1.07
N GLY A 400 17.15 -25.76 -0.24
CA GLY A 400 16.00 -25.15 -0.91
C GLY A 400 15.79 -23.66 -0.58
N VAL A 401 16.86 -22.96 -0.16
CA VAL A 401 16.81 -21.51 0.04
C VAL A 401 17.23 -20.81 -1.25
N LEU A 402 16.28 -20.08 -1.84
CA LEU A 402 16.55 -19.23 -3.00
C LEU A 402 17.19 -17.92 -2.56
N THR A 403 18.32 -17.55 -3.16
CA THR A 403 18.91 -16.22 -3.03
C THR A 403 18.79 -15.49 -4.37
N ILE A 404 18.28 -14.24 -4.35
CA ILE A 404 18.00 -13.45 -5.56
C ILE A 404 18.32 -11.97 -5.34
N GLY A 405 18.77 -11.29 -6.39
CA GLY A 405 18.98 -9.85 -6.38
C GLY A 405 17.66 -9.07 -6.28
N LEU A 406 17.70 -7.90 -5.65
CA LEU A 406 16.50 -7.07 -5.44
C LEU A 406 15.84 -6.67 -6.75
N LEU A 407 16.60 -6.20 -7.74
CA LEU A 407 16.03 -5.77 -9.02
C LEU A 407 15.37 -6.92 -9.76
N ASP A 408 15.95 -8.11 -9.74
CA ASP A 408 15.36 -9.31 -10.30
C ASP A 408 14.05 -9.68 -9.59
N PHE A 409 14.02 -9.58 -8.25
CA PHE A 409 12.79 -9.79 -7.47
C PHE A 409 11.69 -8.80 -7.86
N LEU A 410 12.03 -7.51 -7.98
CA LEU A 410 11.06 -6.44 -8.28
C LEU A 410 10.49 -6.54 -9.70
N THR A 411 11.24 -7.11 -10.66
CA THR A 411 10.82 -7.27 -12.07
C THR A 411 10.22 -8.63 -12.40
N ASP A 412 10.53 -9.70 -11.63
CA ASP A 412 9.94 -11.03 -11.82
C ASP A 412 8.60 -11.17 -11.04
N LYS A 413 7.50 -10.85 -11.71
CA LYS A 413 6.15 -10.93 -11.11
C LYS A 413 5.71 -12.35 -10.75
N LYS A 414 6.27 -13.37 -11.40
CA LYS A 414 5.89 -14.78 -11.23
C LYS A 414 6.76 -15.53 -10.22
N LEU A 415 7.80 -14.91 -9.69
CA LEU A 415 8.76 -15.56 -8.80
C LEU A 415 8.10 -16.30 -7.63
N LEU A 416 7.08 -15.70 -7.01
CA LEU A 416 6.44 -16.27 -5.81
C LEU A 416 5.36 -17.33 -6.14
N GLU A 417 5.00 -17.48 -7.41
CA GLU A 417 3.99 -18.42 -7.90
C GLU A 417 4.60 -19.71 -8.48
N GLN A 418 5.94 -19.73 -8.59
CA GLN A 418 6.71 -20.88 -9.06
C GLN A 418 7.06 -21.75 -7.86
N GLY A 419 6.44 -22.89 -7.70
CA GLY A 419 6.71 -23.83 -6.61
C GLY A 419 5.88 -25.07 -6.72
#